data_a64684d1196608b0745ac0b41883c3e3
#
_entry.id   a64684d1196608b0745ac0b41883c3e3
#
_cell.length_a   1.000
_cell.length_b   1.000
_cell.length_c   1.000
_cell.angle_alpha   90.00
_cell.angle_beta   90.00
_cell.angle_gamma   90.00
#
_symmetry.space_group_name_H-M   'P 1'
#
loop_
_entity.id
_entity.type
_entity.pdbx_description
1 polymer ?
#
loop_
_entity_poly.entity_id
_entity_poly.type
_entity_poly.pdbx_seq_one_letter_code
_entity_poly.pdbx_strand_id
1 'polypeptide(L)'
;MSFERLLLLVALTGWVGPSEFGPAAQVPIRFSFRRIPFRLENCETSRRYAPETMAGGVAVFDYDNDGDLDIFFVNGADIGTLIKSDAKYQNRLFSNDGKGNFTDVTAKAGLAGEGYGTGVAIADYDNDGYKDIFVGGVHRNTLYHNNGDGTFTDVTVKAGLATADSKYGPLWSVGGAWLDFSNDGLLDLFVTNYLIWDRDHEPLCEADGHPEYCHPRFYKGSPNQLFLNQGDGTFVDVSEQTGLRQYVGKGMGAAVADYDGDGWPDIFVTNDKLPNFLFHNRGGKRVDEVAFESGVALAEHANLVSGMGADFRDVDNDGLPDIAFVALENETFPLFRNTGNGIFRDITTRSRLTEMSRPMAGYSVGLFDFDNDGLKDIFVSRGHVQSPLMKSRYLIDQHNTVFRNLGSAGFQALTAEAGLDAAPPKRHRGSAWGDLNGDGRIDVVVSALANEAEIWMNESNVGNHWLDVVLEGTRSNRDGLGARLRLVTHQGTQYNHASSAVGYASSSATPVHFGLGQEKTVDLLEIRWPSGAVQQMKDVSVDRLLKVREPR
;
A
#
# COMPACT_ATOMS: atom_id res chain seq x y z
N MET A 1 72.15 8.56 55.43
CA MET A 1 71.81 7.17 55.11
C MET A 1 70.72 7.20 54.02
N SER A 2 71.16 7.05 52.79
CA SER A 2 70.36 7.10 51.57
C SER A 2 69.99 5.68 51.18
N PHE A 3 68.73 5.49 50.75
CA PHE A 3 68.32 4.30 50.03
C PHE A 3 67.65 4.75 48.71
N GLU A 4 68.37 4.56 47.61
CA GLU A 4 67.87 4.64 46.24
C GLU A 4 67.01 3.42 45.94
N ARG A 5 65.87 3.62 45.38
CA ARG A 5 65.07 2.57 44.73
C ARG A 5 65.07 2.80 43.23
N LEU A 6 65.67 1.88 42.54
CA LEU A 6 65.72 1.73 41.11
C LEU A 6 64.30 1.23 40.59
N LEU A 7 63.65 2.02 39.80
CA LEU A 7 62.42 1.60 39.10
C LEU A 7 62.81 1.03 37.73
N LEU A 8 62.54 -0.27 37.52
CA LEU A 8 62.67 -0.94 36.25
C LEU A 8 61.31 -0.69 35.47
N LEU A 9 61.35 0.09 34.38
CA LEU A 9 60.25 0.19 33.40
C LEU A 9 60.43 -0.98 32.45
N VAL A 10 59.48 -1.94 32.51
CA VAL A 10 59.26 -2.97 31.46
C VAL A 10 58.31 -2.40 30.47
N ALA A 11 58.77 -2.02 29.29
CA ALA A 11 57.92 -1.64 28.14
C ALA A 11 57.38 -2.92 27.49
N LEU A 12 56.11 -3.22 27.73
CA LEU A 12 55.34 -4.22 26.96
C LEU A 12 54.84 -3.56 25.66
N THR A 13 55.57 -3.75 24.58
CA THR A 13 55.06 -3.46 23.22
C THR A 13 54.15 -4.59 22.80
N GLY A 14 52.83 -4.44 23.11
CA GLY A 14 51.81 -5.28 22.55
C GLY A 14 51.63 -4.96 21.07
N TRP A 15 52.03 -5.85 20.20
CA TRP A 15 51.71 -5.83 18.78
C TRP A 15 50.21 -6.16 18.65
N VAL A 16 49.33 -5.15 18.39
CA VAL A 16 47.96 -5.36 17.98
C VAL A 16 48.02 -5.67 16.48
N GLY A 17 47.94 -6.94 16.14
CA GLY A 17 47.73 -7.37 14.75
C GLY A 17 46.45 -6.77 14.18
N PRO A 18 46.36 -6.60 12.86
CA PRO A 18 45.10 -6.13 12.24
C PRO A 18 43.97 -7.09 12.62
N SER A 19 42.94 -6.56 13.27
CA SER A 19 41.71 -7.30 13.49
C SER A 19 41.20 -7.73 12.11
N GLU A 20 41.19 -9.03 11.84
CA GLU A 20 40.42 -9.58 10.72
C GLU A 20 38.95 -9.17 10.96
N PHE A 21 38.51 -8.19 10.19
CA PHE A 21 37.09 -7.98 10.05
C PHE A 21 36.54 -9.28 9.46
N GLY A 22 35.79 -10.01 10.23
CA GLY A 22 35.00 -11.14 9.72
C GLY A 22 34.16 -10.66 8.52
N PRO A 23 33.77 -11.53 7.60
CA PRO A 23 32.94 -11.14 6.47
C PRO A 23 31.79 -10.30 6.99
N ALA A 24 31.61 -9.10 6.40
CA ALA A 24 30.49 -8.21 6.75
C ALA A 24 29.23 -9.07 6.70
N ALA A 25 28.43 -9.05 7.79
CA ALA A 25 27.19 -9.80 7.84
C ALA A 25 26.39 -9.45 6.60
N GLN A 26 26.06 -10.46 5.81
CA GLN A 26 25.35 -10.27 4.54
C GLN A 26 24.00 -9.61 4.87
N VAL A 27 23.71 -8.47 4.25
CA VAL A 27 22.41 -7.80 4.41
C VAL A 27 21.36 -8.72 3.77
N PRO A 28 20.38 -9.20 4.52
CA PRO A 28 19.48 -10.24 4.01
C PRO A 28 18.51 -9.72 2.95
N ILE A 29 18.09 -8.45 3.04
CA ILE A 29 17.19 -7.82 2.05
C ILE A 29 18.02 -7.08 1.02
N ARG A 30 17.79 -7.37 -0.26
CA ARG A 30 18.50 -6.73 -1.37
C ARG A 30 17.60 -6.56 -2.59
N PHE A 31 17.64 -5.36 -3.17
CA PHE A 31 16.91 -5.03 -4.40
C PHE A 31 17.88 -4.63 -5.51
N SER A 32 17.47 -4.91 -6.76
CA SER A 32 18.08 -4.36 -7.96
C SER A 32 17.09 -3.49 -8.72
N PHE A 33 17.59 -2.41 -9.27
CA PHE A 33 16.78 -1.43 -10.01
C PHE A 33 16.55 -1.86 -11.46
N ARG A 34 15.30 -1.79 -11.92
CA ARG A 34 14.93 -1.90 -13.34
C ARG A 34 14.07 -0.72 -13.77
N ARG A 35 14.27 -0.27 -14.99
CA ARG A 35 13.45 0.78 -15.61
C ARG A 35 12.21 0.20 -16.24
N ILE A 36 11.12 0.97 -16.19
CA ILE A 36 9.92 0.74 -16.98
C ILE A 36 9.55 2.04 -17.72
N PRO A 37 9.17 1.99 -19.01
CA PRO A 37 8.98 3.20 -19.83
C PRO A 37 7.62 3.86 -19.55
N PHE A 38 7.36 4.16 -18.29
CA PHE A 38 6.23 4.97 -17.82
C PHE A 38 6.73 6.19 -17.09
N ARG A 39 6.24 7.37 -17.48
CA ARG A 39 6.49 8.63 -16.79
C ARG A 39 5.18 9.15 -16.21
N LEU A 40 5.18 9.42 -14.90
CA LEU A 40 4.04 10.04 -14.24
C LEU A 40 4.02 11.54 -14.54
N GLU A 41 3.04 11.96 -15.34
CA GLU A 41 2.82 13.36 -15.73
C GLU A 41 1.70 13.97 -14.87
N ASN A 42 2.10 14.71 -13.84
CA ASN A 42 1.20 15.38 -12.91
C ASN A 42 0.78 16.80 -13.35
N CYS A 43 1.21 17.24 -14.52
CA CYS A 43 0.94 18.58 -15.08
C CYS A 43 1.34 19.73 -14.13
N GLU A 44 2.54 19.66 -13.54
CA GLU A 44 3.04 20.68 -12.61
C GLU A 44 3.08 22.08 -13.25
N THR A 45 2.41 23.06 -12.62
CA THR A 45 2.31 24.45 -13.08
C THR A 45 2.93 25.42 -12.09
N SER A 46 3.13 26.67 -12.52
CA SER A 46 3.55 27.75 -11.61
C SER A 46 2.48 28.15 -10.61
N ARG A 47 1.23 27.77 -10.84
CA ARG A 47 0.08 28.04 -9.94
C ARG A 47 0.07 27.14 -8.71
N ARG A 48 0.67 25.96 -8.79
CA ARG A 48 0.74 24.97 -7.70
C ARG A 48 -0.62 24.49 -7.24
N TYR A 49 -1.40 23.88 -8.15
CA TYR A 49 -2.67 23.29 -7.81
C TYR A 49 -2.51 22.03 -6.95
N ALA A 50 -3.37 21.86 -5.95
CA ALA A 50 -3.29 20.72 -5.03
C ALA A 50 -3.22 19.35 -5.73
N PRO A 51 -3.98 19.04 -6.81
CA PRO A 51 -3.90 17.74 -7.47
C PRO A 51 -2.54 17.39 -8.06
N GLU A 52 -1.72 18.39 -8.40
CA GLU A 52 -0.38 18.17 -8.97
C GLU A 52 0.53 17.36 -8.03
N THR A 53 0.24 17.33 -6.72
CA THR A 53 1.07 16.62 -5.73
C THR A 53 0.64 15.16 -5.50
N MET A 54 -0.53 14.74 -6.03
CA MET A 54 -1.26 13.58 -5.51
C MET A 54 -1.46 12.45 -6.51
N ALA A 55 -1.19 12.64 -7.81
CA ALA A 55 -1.24 11.57 -8.79
C ALA A 55 -0.20 10.48 -8.49
N GLY A 56 -0.44 9.25 -8.95
CA GLY A 56 0.59 8.22 -8.95
C GLY A 56 0.18 6.83 -8.49
N GLY A 57 -1.09 6.49 -8.56
CA GLY A 57 -1.57 5.13 -8.31
C GLY A 57 -0.92 4.11 -9.24
N VAL A 58 -0.57 2.94 -8.69
CA VAL A 58 -0.03 1.80 -9.42
C VAL A 58 -0.68 0.51 -8.92
N ALA A 59 -0.93 -0.42 -9.83
CA ALA A 59 -1.45 -1.74 -9.49
C ALA A 59 -0.56 -2.86 -10.05
N VAL A 60 -0.47 -3.96 -9.29
CA VAL A 60 0.13 -5.22 -9.70
C VAL A 60 -0.95 -6.31 -9.60
N PHE A 61 -1.21 -7.00 -10.70
CA PHE A 61 -2.25 -8.04 -10.82
C PHE A 61 -2.10 -8.82 -12.13
N ASP A 62 -2.66 -10.01 -12.21
CA ASP A 62 -2.75 -10.81 -13.43
C ASP A 62 -4.00 -10.36 -14.22
N TYR A 63 -3.81 -9.64 -15.36
CA TYR A 63 -4.94 -9.02 -16.09
C TYR A 63 -5.57 -9.96 -17.12
N ASP A 64 -4.85 -10.97 -17.62
CA ASP A 64 -5.31 -11.88 -18.68
C ASP A 64 -5.34 -13.36 -18.28
N ASN A 65 -5.13 -13.62 -16.96
CA ASN A 65 -5.15 -14.95 -16.35
C ASN A 65 -4.09 -15.90 -16.91
N ASP A 66 -2.94 -15.38 -17.35
CA ASP A 66 -1.81 -16.21 -17.79
C ASP A 66 -0.92 -16.71 -16.62
N GLY A 67 -1.13 -16.14 -15.44
CA GLY A 67 -0.46 -16.50 -14.18
C GLY A 67 0.72 -15.59 -13.86
N ASP A 68 1.05 -14.64 -14.71
CA ASP A 68 2.13 -13.69 -14.53
C ASP A 68 1.55 -12.35 -14.04
N LEU A 69 2.24 -11.66 -13.13
CA LEU A 69 1.75 -10.40 -12.59
C LEU A 69 2.13 -9.22 -13.49
N ASP A 70 1.13 -8.45 -13.89
CA ASP A 70 1.20 -7.29 -14.76
C ASP A 70 1.19 -5.98 -13.97
N ILE A 71 1.48 -4.85 -14.66
CA ILE A 71 1.55 -3.55 -14.01
C ILE A 71 0.64 -2.55 -14.72
N PHE A 72 -0.26 -1.92 -13.95
CA PHE A 72 -1.08 -0.80 -14.42
C PHE A 72 -0.71 0.49 -13.68
N PHE A 73 -0.41 1.55 -14.43
CA PHE A 73 -0.12 2.87 -13.91
C PHE A 73 -1.25 3.85 -14.24
N VAL A 74 -1.70 4.56 -13.22
CA VAL A 74 -2.60 5.71 -13.35
C VAL A 74 -1.78 6.97 -13.60
N ASN A 75 -2.23 7.82 -14.52
CA ASN A 75 -1.54 9.05 -14.87
C ASN A 75 -2.44 10.28 -14.65
N GLY A 76 -1.82 11.46 -14.49
CA GLY A 76 -2.51 12.74 -14.45
C GLY A 76 -3.16 13.11 -15.78
N ALA A 77 -3.54 14.37 -15.92
CA ALA A 77 -4.08 14.97 -17.14
C ALA A 77 -3.69 16.44 -17.20
N ASP A 78 -4.10 17.17 -18.21
CA ASP A 78 -4.03 18.63 -18.22
C ASP A 78 -4.85 19.19 -17.04
N ILE A 79 -4.20 19.92 -16.14
CA ILE A 79 -4.85 20.42 -14.90
C ILE A 79 -5.89 21.52 -15.19
N GLY A 80 -5.80 22.18 -16.33
CA GLY A 80 -6.74 23.22 -16.75
C GLY A 80 -8.08 22.65 -17.23
N THR A 81 -8.08 21.45 -17.80
CA THR A 81 -9.26 20.80 -18.39
C THR A 81 -9.65 19.51 -17.67
N LEU A 82 -8.77 18.93 -16.90
CA LEU A 82 -8.84 17.60 -16.30
C LEU A 82 -8.99 16.47 -17.34
N ILE A 83 -8.54 16.69 -18.58
CA ILE A 83 -8.65 15.75 -19.70
C ILE A 83 -7.25 15.31 -20.14
N LYS A 84 -7.10 14.05 -20.50
CA LYS A 84 -5.89 13.47 -21.10
C LYS A 84 -5.78 13.88 -22.58
N SER A 85 -5.46 15.15 -22.81
CA SER A 85 -5.39 15.76 -24.16
C SER A 85 -4.13 15.38 -24.95
N ASP A 86 -3.16 14.71 -24.32
CA ASP A 86 -1.88 14.32 -24.91
C ASP A 86 -1.54 12.87 -24.51
N ALA A 87 -0.87 12.12 -25.38
CA ALA A 87 -0.44 10.74 -25.13
C ALA A 87 0.44 10.58 -23.89
N LYS A 88 1.17 11.63 -23.48
CA LYS A 88 1.99 11.63 -22.25
C LYS A 88 1.17 11.46 -20.97
N TYR A 89 -0.11 11.85 -20.97
CA TYR A 89 -1.01 11.72 -19.83
C TYR A 89 -1.75 10.38 -19.76
N GLN A 90 -1.65 9.54 -20.80
CA GLN A 90 -2.35 8.25 -20.80
C GLN A 90 -1.89 7.37 -19.63
N ASN A 91 -2.83 6.63 -19.04
CA ASN A 91 -2.50 5.48 -18.20
C ASN A 91 -1.70 4.46 -19.00
N ARG A 92 -1.05 3.51 -18.34
CA ARG A 92 -0.32 2.44 -19.04
C ARG A 92 -0.59 1.10 -18.37
N LEU A 93 -0.85 0.08 -19.21
CA LEU A 93 -0.85 -1.32 -18.84
C LEU A 93 0.35 -1.99 -19.50
N PHE A 94 1.16 -2.64 -18.69
CA PHE A 94 2.31 -3.42 -19.13
C PHE A 94 2.07 -4.89 -18.83
N SER A 95 2.00 -5.72 -19.88
CA SER A 95 1.96 -7.18 -19.78
C SER A 95 3.35 -7.72 -19.50
N ASN A 96 3.45 -8.64 -18.56
CA ASN A 96 4.66 -9.36 -18.16
C ASN A 96 4.78 -10.68 -18.93
N ASP A 97 5.98 -11.18 -19.10
CA ASP A 97 6.26 -12.50 -19.70
C ASP A 97 6.67 -13.56 -18.65
N GLY A 98 6.39 -13.32 -17.39
CA GLY A 98 6.76 -14.17 -16.24
C GLY A 98 8.25 -14.17 -15.92
N LYS A 99 9.04 -13.31 -16.57
CA LYS A 99 10.50 -13.15 -16.33
C LYS A 99 10.87 -11.72 -15.99
N GLY A 100 9.85 -10.88 -15.72
CA GLY A 100 10.03 -9.47 -15.45
C GLY A 100 10.37 -8.64 -16.71
N ASN A 101 9.98 -9.08 -17.92
CA ASN A 101 10.02 -8.26 -19.12
C ASN A 101 8.62 -7.76 -19.44
N PHE A 102 8.48 -6.45 -19.63
CA PHE A 102 7.20 -5.77 -19.73
C PHE A 102 6.96 -5.18 -21.12
N THR A 103 5.78 -5.42 -21.67
CA THR A 103 5.33 -4.90 -22.96
C THR A 103 4.12 -3.98 -22.77
N ASP A 104 4.16 -2.75 -23.29
CA ASP A 104 3.02 -1.82 -23.25
C ASP A 104 1.89 -2.35 -24.15
N VAL A 105 0.76 -2.70 -23.53
CA VAL A 105 -0.44 -3.20 -24.19
C VAL A 105 -1.63 -2.25 -24.05
N THR A 106 -1.42 -1.03 -23.53
CA THR A 106 -2.44 -0.03 -23.20
C THR A 106 -3.44 0.22 -24.31
N ALA A 107 -2.95 0.43 -25.52
CA ALA A 107 -3.82 0.75 -26.67
C ALA A 107 -4.68 -0.46 -27.07
N LYS A 108 -4.14 -1.68 -27.02
CA LYS A 108 -4.87 -2.92 -27.25
C LYS A 108 -5.94 -3.14 -26.19
N ALA A 109 -5.57 -2.90 -24.93
CA ALA A 109 -6.45 -3.10 -23.77
C ALA A 109 -7.55 -2.02 -23.65
N GLY A 110 -7.43 -0.86 -24.33
CA GLY A 110 -8.42 0.23 -24.23
C GLY A 110 -8.29 1.07 -22.95
N LEU A 111 -7.13 1.06 -22.28
CA LEU A 111 -6.93 1.63 -20.94
C LEU A 111 -6.21 3.00 -20.91
N ALA A 112 -6.18 3.74 -22.03
CA ALA A 112 -5.54 5.06 -22.06
C ALA A 112 -6.11 6.05 -21.02
N GLY A 113 -7.39 5.93 -20.68
CA GLY A 113 -8.11 6.78 -19.73
C GLY A 113 -8.47 8.15 -20.29
N GLU A 114 -9.30 8.91 -19.55
CA GLU A 114 -9.77 10.22 -19.99
C GLU A 114 -9.51 11.33 -18.97
N GLY A 115 -9.72 11.08 -17.68
CA GLY A 115 -9.69 12.06 -16.59
C GLY A 115 -8.33 12.18 -15.91
N TYR A 116 -8.19 13.17 -15.01
CA TYR A 116 -7.03 13.29 -14.12
C TYR A 116 -7.10 12.19 -13.06
N GLY A 117 -6.39 11.09 -13.29
CA GLY A 117 -6.38 9.94 -12.38
C GLY A 117 -5.46 10.18 -11.18
N THR A 118 -5.87 9.66 -10.03
CA THR A 118 -5.10 9.71 -8.78
C THR A 118 -4.68 8.31 -8.35
N GLY A 119 -5.62 7.38 -8.21
CA GLY A 119 -5.35 6.04 -7.70
C GLY A 119 -6.13 4.93 -8.39
N VAL A 120 -5.89 3.70 -7.96
CA VAL A 120 -6.43 2.48 -8.55
C VAL A 120 -6.80 1.45 -7.48
N ALA A 121 -7.85 0.66 -7.75
CA ALA A 121 -8.18 -0.54 -6.98
C ALA A 121 -8.57 -1.68 -7.93
N ILE A 122 -8.06 -2.88 -7.67
CA ILE A 122 -8.21 -4.07 -8.51
C ILE A 122 -9.00 -5.13 -7.76
N ALA A 123 -10.01 -5.71 -8.41
CA ALA A 123 -10.70 -6.94 -8.01
C ALA A 123 -11.58 -7.48 -9.14
N ASP A 124 -12.02 -8.71 -9.02
CA ASP A 124 -13.09 -9.34 -9.82
C ASP A 124 -14.44 -9.01 -9.16
N TYR A 125 -15.04 -7.84 -9.54
CA TYR A 125 -16.24 -7.34 -8.85
C TYR A 125 -17.53 -8.08 -9.24
N ASP A 126 -17.56 -8.71 -10.41
CA ASP A 126 -18.74 -9.43 -10.89
C ASP A 126 -18.59 -10.96 -10.87
N ASN A 127 -17.50 -11.46 -10.28
CA ASN A 127 -17.19 -12.86 -10.07
C ASN A 127 -17.07 -13.67 -11.39
N ASP A 128 -16.69 -13.03 -12.50
CA ASP A 128 -16.51 -13.70 -13.80
C ASP A 128 -15.16 -14.39 -13.96
N GLY A 129 -14.22 -14.10 -13.07
CA GLY A 129 -12.88 -14.69 -13.00
C GLY A 129 -11.80 -13.82 -13.61
N TYR A 130 -12.11 -12.61 -14.04
CA TYR A 130 -11.13 -11.64 -14.55
C TYR A 130 -11.09 -10.40 -13.66
N LYS A 131 -9.90 -9.85 -13.48
CA LYS A 131 -9.71 -8.67 -12.63
C LYS A 131 -10.13 -7.40 -13.33
N ASP A 132 -10.97 -6.61 -12.68
CA ASP A 132 -11.44 -5.31 -13.12
C ASP A 132 -10.63 -4.18 -12.50
N ILE A 133 -10.74 -2.97 -13.07
CA ILE A 133 -9.96 -1.82 -12.66
C ILE A 133 -10.88 -0.66 -12.28
N PHE A 134 -10.86 -0.25 -11.02
CA PHE A 134 -11.40 1.04 -10.60
C PHE A 134 -10.29 2.08 -10.58
N VAL A 135 -10.51 3.25 -11.21
CA VAL A 135 -9.60 4.41 -11.18
C VAL A 135 -10.31 5.56 -10.50
N GLY A 136 -9.78 5.98 -9.34
CA GLY A 136 -10.18 7.21 -8.66
C GLY A 136 -9.47 8.41 -9.28
N GLY A 137 -10.13 9.57 -9.32
CA GLY A 137 -9.54 10.76 -9.91
C GLY A 137 -10.19 12.07 -9.45
N VAL A 138 -9.70 13.17 -10.00
CA VAL A 138 -10.22 14.50 -9.73
C VAL A 138 -11.51 14.71 -10.50
N HIS A 139 -12.64 14.79 -9.79
CA HIS A 139 -13.99 15.01 -10.33
C HIS A 139 -14.53 13.90 -11.25
N ARG A 140 -13.80 12.80 -11.42
CA ARG A 140 -14.21 11.66 -12.23
C ARG A 140 -13.57 10.37 -11.72
N ASN A 141 -14.40 9.39 -11.46
CA ASN A 141 -14.01 8.00 -11.27
C ASN A 141 -14.26 7.22 -12.58
N THR A 142 -13.57 6.10 -12.76
CA THR A 142 -13.79 5.20 -13.89
C THR A 142 -13.73 3.76 -13.43
N LEU A 143 -14.73 2.95 -13.81
CA LEU A 143 -14.72 1.50 -13.65
C LEU A 143 -14.55 0.85 -15.02
N TYR A 144 -13.49 0.08 -15.19
CA TYR A 144 -13.23 -0.72 -16.37
C TYR A 144 -13.53 -2.19 -16.06
N HIS A 145 -14.49 -2.76 -16.80
CA HIS A 145 -14.77 -4.18 -16.79
C HIS A 145 -13.81 -4.91 -17.74
N ASN A 146 -13.20 -5.99 -17.27
CA ASN A 146 -12.33 -6.85 -18.07
C ASN A 146 -13.17 -7.79 -18.92
N ASN A 147 -13.02 -7.74 -20.24
CA ASN A 147 -13.82 -8.55 -21.17
C ASN A 147 -13.33 -10.01 -21.29
N GLY A 148 -12.26 -10.41 -20.60
CA GLY A 148 -11.67 -11.75 -20.64
C GLY A 148 -10.90 -12.07 -21.93
N ASP A 149 -10.68 -11.10 -22.80
CA ASP A 149 -9.95 -11.24 -24.07
C ASP A 149 -8.72 -10.32 -24.16
N GLY A 150 -8.30 -9.78 -23.01
CA GLY A 150 -7.21 -8.83 -22.89
C GLY A 150 -7.59 -7.39 -23.20
N THR A 151 -8.90 -7.09 -23.30
CA THR A 151 -9.44 -5.74 -23.47
C THR A 151 -10.37 -5.36 -22.31
N PHE A 152 -10.59 -4.05 -22.13
CA PHE A 152 -11.45 -3.52 -21.09
C PHE A 152 -12.51 -2.59 -21.66
N THR A 153 -13.66 -2.53 -20.98
CA THR A 153 -14.78 -1.64 -21.32
C THR A 153 -15.04 -0.67 -20.16
N ASP A 154 -15.09 0.64 -20.44
CA ASP A 154 -15.56 1.63 -19.44
C ASP A 154 -17.06 1.43 -19.19
N VAL A 155 -17.39 0.95 -18.00
CA VAL A 155 -18.76 0.69 -17.54
C VAL A 155 -19.24 1.69 -16.49
N THR A 156 -18.50 2.75 -16.22
CA THR A 156 -18.73 3.72 -15.13
C THR A 156 -20.15 4.23 -15.05
N VAL A 157 -20.70 4.66 -16.21
CA VAL A 157 -22.08 5.18 -16.28
C VAL A 157 -23.11 4.08 -16.04
N LYS A 158 -22.92 2.92 -16.67
CA LYS A 158 -23.77 1.74 -16.50
C LYS A 158 -23.75 1.24 -15.06
N ALA A 159 -22.57 1.24 -14.45
CA ALA A 159 -22.35 0.80 -13.06
C ALA A 159 -22.91 1.78 -12.01
N GLY A 160 -23.35 2.99 -12.39
CA GLY A 160 -23.88 3.98 -11.44
C GLY A 160 -22.81 4.79 -10.69
N LEU A 161 -21.53 4.71 -11.10
CA LEU A 161 -20.39 5.35 -10.42
C LEU A 161 -20.04 6.74 -10.98
N ALA A 162 -20.74 7.22 -12.01
CA ALA A 162 -20.51 8.51 -12.65
C ALA A 162 -21.23 9.68 -11.96
N THR A 163 -22.08 9.41 -10.95
CA THR A 163 -22.93 10.43 -10.34
C THR A 163 -22.13 11.29 -9.36
N ALA A 164 -22.18 12.61 -9.57
CA ALA A 164 -21.63 13.56 -8.60
C ALA A 164 -22.40 13.48 -7.27
N ASP A 165 -21.70 13.74 -6.16
CA ASP A 165 -22.32 13.82 -4.85
C ASP A 165 -23.36 14.94 -4.79
N SER A 166 -24.56 14.63 -4.28
CA SER A 166 -25.71 15.57 -4.26
C SER A 166 -25.48 16.81 -3.40
N LYS A 167 -24.59 16.72 -2.40
CA LYS A 167 -24.29 17.80 -1.45
C LYS A 167 -22.97 18.49 -1.75
N TYR A 168 -21.96 17.71 -2.15
CA TYR A 168 -20.59 18.19 -2.29
C TYR A 168 -20.18 18.40 -3.76
N GLY A 169 -21.01 17.98 -4.72
CA GLY A 169 -20.68 18.05 -6.16
C GLY A 169 -19.65 16.99 -6.59
N PRO A 170 -18.85 17.27 -7.62
CA PRO A 170 -17.81 16.36 -8.04
C PRO A 170 -16.74 16.20 -6.95
N LEU A 171 -16.48 14.97 -6.55
CA LEU A 171 -15.48 14.65 -5.51
C LEU A 171 -14.10 14.41 -6.14
N TRP A 172 -13.09 14.52 -5.32
CA TRP A 172 -11.74 14.10 -5.66
C TRP A 172 -11.42 12.80 -4.92
N SER A 173 -11.44 11.68 -5.65
CA SER A 173 -11.15 10.36 -5.14
C SER A 173 -9.68 10.05 -5.26
N VAL A 174 -9.00 9.71 -4.14
CA VAL A 174 -7.59 9.33 -4.12
C VAL A 174 -7.42 7.89 -4.59
N GLY A 175 -8.34 6.99 -4.22
CA GLY A 175 -8.33 5.59 -4.59
C GLY A 175 -9.56 4.88 -4.06
N GLY A 176 -9.52 3.56 -4.02
CA GLY A 176 -10.59 2.73 -3.49
C GLY A 176 -10.06 1.47 -2.82
N ALA A 177 -10.95 0.77 -2.13
CA ALA A 177 -10.73 -0.55 -1.56
C ALA A 177 -11.93 -1.44 -1.87
N TRP A 178 -11.67 -2.64 -2.36
CA TRP A 178 -12.68 -3.67 -2.56
C TRP A 178 -12.82 -4.52 -1.31
N LEU A 179 -14.05 -4.78 -0.90
CA LEU A 179 -14.37 -5.61 0.26
C LEU A 179 -15.80 -6.15 0.11
N ASP A 180 -16.07 -7.31 0.68
CA ASP A 180 -17.43 -7.84 0.82
C ASP A 180 -18.06 -7.27 2.10
N PHE A 181 -18.52 -6.01 2.03
CA PHE A 181 -19.04 -5.26 3.18
C PHE A 181 -20.30 -5.92 3.76
N SER A 182 -21.13 -6.49 2.90
CA SER A 182 -22.42 -7.10 3.26
C SER A 182 -22.34 -8.61 3.55
N ASN A 183 -21.19 -9.25 3.35
CA ASN A 183 -20.95 -10.70 3.44
C ASN A 183 -21.94 -11.50 2.55
N ASP A 184 -22.25 -11.00 1.35
CA ASP A 184 -23.14 -11.67 0.41
C ASP A 184 -22.40 -12.38 -0.74
N GLY A 185 -21.07 -12.31 -0.76
CA GLY A 185 -20.21 -12.92 -1.78
C GLY A 185 -19.94 -12.02 -2.98
N LEU A 186 -20.38 -10.77 -2.95
CA LEU A 186 -20.10 -9.75 -3.95
C LEU A 186 -19.11 -8.73 -3.39
N LEU A 187 -18.23 -8.21 -4.21
CA LEU A 187 -17.31 -7.16 -3.79
C LEU A 187 -17.96 -5.79 -3.92
N ASP A 188 -18.03 -5.10 -2.79
CA ASP A 188 -18.45 -3.72 -2.66
C ASP A 188 -17.26 -2.78 -2.80
N LEU A 189 -17.49 -1.51 -3.13
CA LEU A 189 -16.44 -0.53 -3.36
C LEU A 189 -16.47 0.58 -2.32
N PHE A 190 -15.42 0.67 -1.50
CA PHE A 190 -15.15 1.85 -0.69
C PHE A 190 -14.26 2.83 -1.45
N VAL A 191 -14.66 4.11 -1.54
CA VAL A 191 -13.91 5.16 -2.23
C VAL A 191 -13.40 6.19 -1.23
N THR A 192 -12.08 6.36 -1.21
CA THR A 192 -11.41 7.34 -0.37
C THR A 192 -11.39 8.70 -1.04
N ASN A 193 -11.99 9.71 -0.43
CA ASN A 193 -12.07 11.07 -0.95
C ASN A 193 -11.24 12.04 -0.09
N TYR A 194 -10.59 13.02 -0.76
CA TYR A 194 -9.62 13.91 -0.11
C TYR A 194 -10.20 15.29 0.19
N LEU A 195 -10.22 16.18 -0.79
CA LEU A 195 -10.60 17.58 -0.62
C LEU A 195 -11.77 17.94 -1.53
N ILE A 196 -12.56 18.93 -1.11
CA ILE A 196 -13.40 19.67 -2.04
C ILE A 196 -12.49 20.65 -2.76
N TRP A 197 -12.16 20.35 -4.00
CA TRP A 197 -11.26 21.12 -4.83
C TRP A 197 -12.01 21.79 -5.99
N ASP A 198 -11.67 23.04 -6.24
CA ASP A 198 -12.18 23.81 -7.37
C ASP A 198 -11.03 24.63 -7.94
N ARG A 199 -10.70 24.40 -9.20
CA ARG A 199 -9.60 25.06 -9.91
C ARG A 199 -9.72 26.58 -9.87
N ASP A 200 -10.92 27.11 -10.06
CA ASP A 200 -11.15 28.56 -10.17
C ASP A 200 -11.11 29.25 -8.80
N HIS A 201 -11.20 28.49 -7.72
CA HIS A 201 -11.11 28.95 -6.33
C HIS A 201 -9.87 28.40 -5.59
N GLU A 202 -8.86 27.94 -6.34
CA GLU A 202 -7.58 27.49 -5.73
C GLU A 202 -6.96 28.61 -4.89
N PRO A 203 -6.66 28.37 -3.59
CA PRO A 203 -5.98 29.34 -2.76
C PRO A 203 -4.58 29.67 -3.31
N LEU A 204 -4.09 30.88 -3.01
CA LEU A 204 -2.74 31.30 -3.33
C LEU A 204 -1.87 31.15 -2.09
N CYS A 205 -0.87 30.29 -2.19
CA CYS A 205 0.11 30.12 -1.14
C CYS A 205 1.51 30.42 -1.66
N GLU A 206 2.34 30.96 -0.77
CA GLU A 206 3.72 31.33 -1.09
C GLU A 206 4.64 30.86 0.03
N ALA A 207 5.85 30.50 -0.33
CA ALA A 207 6.95 30.25 0.58
C ALA A 207 8.23 30.84 -0.03
N ASP A 208 9.02 31.56 0.75
CA ASP A 208 10.26 32.21 0.32
C ASP A 208 10.10 33.12 -0.93
N GLY A 209 8.93 33.74 -1.09
CA GLY A 209 8.62 34.61 -2.23
C GLY A 209 8.30 33.87 -3.54
N HIS A 210 8.04 32.56 -3.47
CA HIS A 210 7.64 31.73 -4.62
C HIS A 210 6.28 31.10 -4.38
N PRO A 211 5.47 30.88 -5.44
CA PRO A 211 4.25 30.11 -5.34
C PRO A 211 4.55 28.69 -4.84
N GLU A 212 3.77 28.21 -3.87
CA GLU A 212 3.92 26.89 -3.26
C GLU A 212 2.56 26.22 -3.07
N TYR A 213 2.56 24.89 -2.97
CA TYR A 213 1.36 24.09 -2.69
C TYR A 213 0.76 24.47 -1.34
N CYS A 214 -0.54 24.68 -1.34
CA CYS A 214 -1.25 25.08 -0.14
C CYS A 214 -1.40 23.95 0.87
N HIS A 215 -1.19 24.27 2.14
CA HIS A 215 -1.44 23.32 3.22
C HIS A 215 -2.93 22.88 3.23
N PRO A 216 -3.25 21.60 3.52
CA PRO A 216 -4.63 21.07 3.50
C PRO A 216 -5.65 21.87 4.34
N ARG A 217 -5.20 22.61 5.34
CA ARG A 217 -6.08 23.46 6.17
C ARG A 217 -6.86 24.54 5.39
N PHE A 218 -6.40 24.89 4.19
CA PHE A 218 -7.07 25.88 3.35
C PHE A 218 -8.23 25.29 2.54
N TYR A 219 -8.38 23.99 2.54
CA TYR A 219 -9.44 23.29 1.82
C TYR A 219 -10.42 22.61 2.78
N LYS A 220 -11.67 22.48 2.34
CA LYS A 220 -12.67 21.66 3.03
C LYS A 220 -12.41 20.20 2.76
N GLY A 221 -12.60 19.35 3.75
CA GLY A 221 -12.62 17.90 3.59
C GLY A 221 -13.88 17.42 2.88
N SER A 222 -13.88 16.16 2.48
CA SER A 222 -15.02 15.46 1.87
C SER A 222 -15.35 14.16 2.62
N PRO A 223 -16.58 13.64 2.53
CA PRO A 223 -16.88 12.30 3.01
C PRO A 223 -16.30 11.25 2.05
N ASN A 224 -15.94 10.08 2.60
CA ASN A 224 -15.72 8.88 1.82
C ASN A 224 -17.05 8.31 1.31
N GLN A 225 -17.01 7.40 0.35
CA GLN A 225 -18.21 6.78 -0.21
C GLN A 225 -18.13 5.25 -0.12
N LEU A 226 -19.30 4.62 0.05
CA LEU A 226 -19.47 3.17 0.01
C LEU A 226 -20.56 2.81 -0.99
N PHE A 227 -20.20 1.99 -1.96
CA PHE A 227 -21.09 1.53 -3.03
C PHE A 227 -21.32 0.04 -2.88
N LEU A 228 -22.57 -0.37 -2.64
CA LEU A 228 -22.94 -1.79 -2.61
C LEU A 228 -23.19 -2.33 -4.01
N ASN A 229 -22.58 -3.45 -4.31
CA ASN A 229 -22.73 -4.23 -5.53
C ASN A 229 -24.12 -4.90 -5.55
N GLN A 230 -24.84 -4.78 -6.66
CA GLN A 230 -26.18 -5.35 -6.82
C GLN A 230 -26.17 -6.73 -7.51
N GLY A 231 -24.99 -7.25 -7.90
CA GLY A 231 -24.83 -8.53 -8.57
C GLY A 231 -25.27 -8.54 -10.06
N ASP A 232 -25.62 -7.38 -10.60
CA ASP A 232 -26.00 -7.20 -12.01
C ASP A 232 -25.06 -6.26 -12.78
N GLY A 233 -23.89 -5.98 -12.17
CA GLY A 233 -22.90 -5.04 -12.69
C GLY A 233 -23.18 -3.57 -12.35
N THR A 234 -24.14 -3.30 -11.47
CA THR A 234 -24.47 -1.96 -10.96
C THR A 234 -24.18 -1.82 -9.49
N PHE A 235 -23.98 -0.58 -9.03
CA PHE A 235 -23.68 -0.23 -7.65
C PHE A 235 -24.65 0.84 -7.14
N VAL A 236 -24.95 0.80 -5.84
CA VAL A 236 -25.77 1.79 -5.14
C VAL A 236 -24.95 2.46 -4.06
N ASP A 237 -24.88 3.81 -4.06
CA ASP A 237 -24.26 4.59 -2.98
C ASP A 237 -25.10 4.45 -1.70
N VAL A 238 -24.52 3.79 -0.69
CA VAL A 238 -25.14 3.57 0.63
C VAL A 238 -24.46 4.37 1.74
N SER A 239 -23.65 5.35 1.39
CA SER A 239 -22.88 6.15 2.36
C SER A 239 -23.76 6.87 3.38
N GLU A 240 -24.95 7.33 2.96
CA GLU A 240 -25.95 7.95 3.87
C GLU A 240 -26.60 6.89 4.75
N GLN A 241 -27.05 5.77 4.16
CA GLN A 241 -27.79 4.72 4.86
C GLN A 241 -26.91 4.02 5.92
N THR A 242 -25.63 3.84 5.62
CA THR A 242 -24.67 3.23 6.55
C THR A 242 -24.15 4.20 7.62
N GLY A 243 -24.47 5.49 7.49
CA GLY A 243 -23.96 6.54 8.39
C GLY A 243 -22.53 7.00 8.06
N LEU A 244 -21.89 6.46 7.02
CA LEU A 244 -20.53 6.83 6.63
C LEU A 244 -20.41 8.32 6.27
N ARG A 245 -21.43 8.86 5.59
CA ARG A 245 -21.43 10.23 5.05
C ARG A 245 -21.30 11.33 6.10
N GLN A 246 -21.63 11.06 7.36
CA GLN A 246 -21.48 12.04 8.45
C GLN A 246 -20.02 12.33 8.82
N TYR A 247 -19.09 11.42 8.46
CA TYR A 247 -17.67 11.54 8.78
C TYR A 247 -16.93 12.20 7.63
N VAL A 248 -16.66 13.50 7.80
CA VAL A 248 -15.95 14.32 6.81
C VAL A 248 -14.48 14.38 7.18
N GLY A 249 -13.64 13.91 6.27
CA GLY A 249 -12.21 13.82 6.44
C GLY A 249 -11.41 14.40 5.29
N LYS A 250 -10.15 14.01 5.21
CA LYS A 250 -9.21 14.25 4.11
C LYS A 250 -8.49 12.94 3.82
N GLY A 251 -9.27 11.96 3.34
CA GLY A 251 -8.82 10.59 3.19
C GLY A 251 -7.70 10.45 2.16
N MET A 252 -6.68 9.68 2.50
CA MET A 252 -5.49 9.46 1.66
C MET A 252 -5.24 7.99 1.36
N GLY A 253 -5.25 7.14 2.35
CA GLY A 253 -5.10 5.70 2.22
C GLY A 253 -6.26 4.98 2.89
N ALA A 254 -6.66 3.84 2.33
CA ALA A 254 -7.61 2.92 2.95
C ALA A 254 -6.98 1.53 3.04
N ALA A 255 -7.14 0.88 4.20
CA ALA A 255 -6.75 -0.49 4.42
C ALA A 255 -7.91 -1.27 5.05
N VAL A 256 -8.06 -2.54 4.70
CA VAL A 256 -9.22 -3.36 5.05
C VAL A 256 -8.77 -4.64 5.76
N ALA A 257 -9.34 -4.90 6.92
CA ALA A 257 -9.21 -6.17 7.66
C ALA A 257 -10.38 -6.34 8.63
N ASP A 258 -10.69 -7.57 9.00
CA ASP A 258 -11.52 -7.91 10.17
C ASP A 258 -10.61 -7.85 11.41
N TYR A 259 -10.54 -6.65 12.07
CA TYR A 259 -9.54 -6.40 13.10
C TYR A 259 -9.91 -6.96 14.47
N ASP A 260 -11.18 -7.19 14.74
CA ASP A 260 -11.66 -7.72 16.03
C ASP A 260 -12.16 -9.17 15.96
N GLY A 261 -12.16 -9.76 14.76
CA GLY A 261 -12.48 -11.15 14.53
C GLY A 261 -13.98 -11.46 14.54
N ASP A 262 -14.82 -10.46 14.33
CA ASP A 262 -16.28 -10.62 14.33
C ASP A 262 -16.83 -11.18 13.01
N GLY A 263 -15.98 -11.26 11.97
CA GLY A 263 -16.31 -11.83 10.66
C GLY A 263 -16.79 -10.81 9.64
N TRP A 264 -16.73 -9.50 9.94
CA TRP A 264 -17.08 -8.41 9.05
C TRP A 264 -15.82 -7.58 8.72
N PRO A 265 -15.61 -7.22 7.45
CA PRO A 265 -14.45 -6.40 7.11
C PRO A 265 -14.63 -4.96 7.58
N ASP A 266 -13.61 -4.44 8.27
CA ASP A 266 -13.52 -3.07 8.76
C ASP A 266 -12.56 -2.24 7.89
N ILE A 267 -12.66 -0.91 7.98
CA ILE A 267 -11.91 -0.01 7.10
C ILE A 267 -11.15 1.01 7.95
N PHE A 268 -9.83 1.01 7.86
CA PHE A 268 -9.00 2.09 8.38
C PHE A 268 -8.71 3.11 7.27
N VAL A 269 -8.87 4.41 7.58
CA VAL A 269 -8.59 5.50 6.64
C VAL A 269 -7.65 6.50 7.27
N THR A 270 -6.50 6.73 6.63
CA THR A 270 -5.61 7.83 7.00
C THR A 270 -6.17 9.16 6.53
N ASN A 271 -6.04 10.18 7.35
CA ASN A 271 -6.44 11.55 7.01
C ASN A 271 -5.25 12.51 7.06
N ASP A 272 -5.19 13.44 6.10
CA ASP A 272 -4.16 14.47 6.06
C ASP A 272 -4.49 15.61 7.04
N LYS A 273 -3.70 15.70 8.14
CA LYS A 273 -3.85 16.72 9.21
C LYS A 273 -5.21 16.73 9.90
N LEU A 274 -5.89 15.60 9.91
CA LEU A 274 -7.10 15.34 10.68
C LEU A 274 -6.96 13.99 11.43
N PRO A 275 -7.82 13.68 12.40
CA PRO A 275 -7.87 12.35 13.00
C PRO A 275 -8.13 11.28 11.92
N ASN A 276 -7.43 10.16 12.01
CA ASN A 276 -7.73 9.00 11.16
C ASN A 276 -9.11 8.44 11.51
N PHE A 277 -9.68 7.65 10.59
CA PHE A 277 -10.91 6.92 10.86
C PHE A 277 -10.65 5.42 10.96
N LEU A 278 -11.37 4.75 11.84
CA LEU A 278 -11.55 3.31 11.87
C LEU A 278 -13.06 3.02 11.83
N PHE A 279 -13.54 2.65 10.66
CA PHE A 279 -14.94 2.32 10.46
C PHE A 279 -15.18 0.85 10.77
N HIS A 280 -15.76 0.59 11.94
CA HIS A 280 -16.18 -0.73 12.34
C HIS A 280 -17.51 -1.09 11.66
N ASN A 281 -17.53 -2.21 10.95
CA ASN A 281 -18.68 -2.69 10.19
C ASN A 281 -19.68 -3.39 11.13
N ARG A 282 -20.87 -2.85 11.26
CA ARG A 282 -21.94 -3.41 12.09
C ARG A 282 -22.87 -4.31 11.27
N GLY A 283 -22.34 -5.45 10.87
CA GLY A 283 -23.11 -6.51 10.22
C GLY A 283 -23.60 -6.14 8.82
N GLY A 284 -22.79 -5.44 8.02
CA GLY A 284 -23.08 -5.06 6.64
C GLY A 284 -24.17 -3.99 6.48
N LYS A 285 -24.55 -3.30 7.56
CA LYS A 285 -25.70 -2.38 7.54
C LYS A 285 -25.36 -0.93 7.88
N ARG A 286 -24.38 -0.74 8.72
CA ARG A 286 -23.91 0.57 9.15
C ARG A 286 -22.44 0.49 9.55
N VAL A 287 -21.80 1.65 9.67
CA VAL A 287 -20.46 1.79 10.24
C VAL A 287 -20.53 2.62 11.51
N ASP A 288 -19.73 2.23 12.51
CA ASP A 288 -19.42 3.08 13.66
C ASP A 288 -17.97 3.55 13.50
N GLU A 289 -17.71 4.85 13.61
CA GLU A 289 -16.36 5.39 13.62
C GLU A 289 -15.81 5.27 15.05
N VAL A 290 -14.77 4.47 15.23
CA VAL A 290 -14.24 4.06 16.55
C VAL A 290 -12.75 4.36 16.75
N ALA A 291 -12.13 5.16 15.89
CA ALA A 291 -10.68 5.38 15.91
C ALA A 291 -10.18 5.99 17.24
N PHE A 292 -10.96 6.87 17.86
CA PHE A 292 -10.60 7.43 19.18
C PHE A 292 -10.68 6.38 20.27
N GLU A 293 -11.74 5.61 20.31
CA GLU A 293 -11.96 4.52 21.29
C GLU A 293 -10.91 3.43 21.12
N SER A 294 -10.58 3.10 19.86
CA SER A 294 -9.59 2.07 19.52
C SER A 294 -8.13 2.54 19.64
N GLY A 295 -7.89 3.87 19.80
CA GLY A 295 -6.57 4.43 20.01
C GLY A 295 -5.75 4.66 18.72
N VAL A 296 -6.39 4.71 17.52
CA VAL A 296 -5.72 4.89 16.22
C VAL A 296 -6.01 6.23 15.54
N ALA A 297 -6.84 7.08 16.16
CA ALA A 297 -7.20 8.37 15.59
C ALA A 297 -6.01 9.33 15.45
N LEU A 298 -5.04 9.26 16.34
CA LEU A 298 -3.91 10.18 16.46
C LEU A 298 -2.61 9.39 16.60
N ALA A 299 -1.52 9.94 16.07
CA ALA A 299 -0.18 9.40 16.28
C ALA A 299 0.33 9.71 17.71
N GLU A 300 1.55 9.22 18.05
CA GLU A 300 2.20 9.47 19.34
C GLU A 300 2.05 10.91 19.81
N HIS A 301 1.86 11.09 21.13
CA HIS A 301 1.66 12.39 21.78
C HIS A 301 0.38 13.14 21.32
N ALA A 302 -0.61 12.41 20.81
CA ALA A 302 -1.87 12.96 20.29
C ALA A 302 -1.66 13.93 19.11
N ASN A 303 -0.65 13.68 18.27
CA ASN A 303 -0.34 14.51 17.13
C ASN A 303 -1.24 14.20 15.93
N LEU A 304 -1.74 15.26 15.29
CA LEU A 304 -2.30 15.20 13.94
C LEU A 304 -1.16 15.19 12.93
N VAL A 305 -1.08 14.14 12.14
CA VAL A 305 -0.06 13.97 11.11
C VAL A 305 -0.67 13.99 9.71
N SER A 306 0.14 14.17 8.70
CA SER A 306 -0.26 14.06 7.29
C SER A 306 -0.27 12.57 6.92
N GLY A 307 -1.31 11.84 7.35
CA GLY A 307 -1.44 10.42 7.05
C GLY A 307 -1.61 10.21 5.56
N MET A 308 -0.75 9.37 4.96
CA MET A 308 -0.76 9.02 3.53
C MET A 308 -1.21 7.55 3.34
N GLY A 309 -0.41 6.72 2.68
CA GLY A 309 -0.73 5.30 2.52
C GLY A 309 -0.76 4.53 3.85
N ALA A 310 -1.55 3.47 3.88
CA ALA A 310 -1.69 2.56 5.01
C ALA A 310 -1.66 1.09 4.57
N ASP A 311 -1.31 0.21 5.50
CA ASP A 311 -1.51 -1.23 5.37
C ASP A 311 -2.02 -1.80 6.71
N PHE A 312 -2.81 -2.88 6.62
CA PHE A 312 -3.47 -3.50 7.76
C PHE A 312 -3.13 -5.00 7.77
N ARG A 313 -2.03 -5.37 8.45
CA ARG A 313 -1.53 -6.76 8.49
C ARG A 313 -0.95 -7.09 9.86
N ASP A 314 -1.04 -8.37 10.24
CA ASP A 314 -0.39 -8.91 11.42
C ASP A 314 1.14 -8.89 11.25
N VAL A 315 1.84 -8.03 12.00
CA VAL A 315 3.29 -7.78 11.87
C VAL A 315 4.11 -8.61 12.86
N ASP A 316 3.52 -9.11 13.92
CA ASP A 316 4.20 -9.88 14.97
C ASP A 316 3.69 -11.33 15.12
N ASN A 317 2.83 -11.77 14.20
CA ASN A 317 2.27 -13.13 14.11
C ASN A 317 1.47 -13.55 15.36
N ASP A 318 0.76 -12.61 15.99
CA ASP A 318 -0.12 -12.91 17.13
C ASP A 318 -1.57 -13.26 16.71
N GLY A 319 -1.89 -13.16 15.43
CA GLY A 319 -3.20 -13.47 14.85
C GLY A 319 -4.15 -12.28 14.77
N LEU A 320 -3.70 -11.10 15.16
CA LEU A 320 -4.47 -9.85 15.14
C LEU A 320 -3.84 -8.88 14.12
N PRO A 321 -4.60 -8.37 13.14
CA PRO A 321 -4.05 -7.41 12.19
C PRO A 321 -3.66 -6.09 12.90
N ASP A 322 -2.46 -5.59 12.56
CA ASP A 322 -1.89 -4.32 13.01
C ASP A 322 -2.02 -3.25 11.93
N ILE A 323 -1.90 -1.98 12.28
CA ILE A 323 -1.98 -0.86 11.35
C ILE A 323 -0.62 -0.19 11.24
N ALA A 324 -0.11 -0.07 10.02
CA ALA A 324 1.01 0.81 9.70
C ALA A 324 0.55 1.87 8.69
N PHE A 325 1.00 3.10 8.88
CA PHE A 325 0.84 4.15 7.87
C PHE A 325 2.03 5.10 7.87
N VAL A 326 2.16 5.91 6.85
CA VAL A 326 3.26 6.85 6.68
C VAL A 326 2.78 8.29 6.68
N ALA A 327 3.69 9.19 7.05
CA ALA A 327 3.42 10.60 7.11
C ALA A 327 4.65 11.41 6.63
N LEU A 328 4.60 12.72 6.73
CA LEU A 328 5.64 13.61 6.24
C LEU A 328 6.81 13.72 7.23
N GLU A 329 7.85 14.40 6.81
CA GLU A 329 9.04 14.71 7.61
C GLU A 329 8.65 15.34 8.97
N ASN A 330 9.30 14.88 10.04
CA ASN A 330 9.05 15.19 11.45
C ASN A 330 7.76 14.62 12.06
N GLU A 331 6.98 13.82 11.33
CA GLU A 331 5.71 13.24 11.78
C GLU A 331 5.80 11.72 12.03
N THR A 332 6.91 11.09 11.67
CA THR A 332 7.19 9.65 11.82
C THR A 332 6.32 8.74 10.94
N PHE A 333 6.53 7.42 11.03
CA PHE A 333 5.71 6.40 10.38
C PHE A 333 5.06 5.54 11.46
N PRO A 334 3.81 5.84 11.85
CA PRO A 334 3.15 5.17 12.95
C PRO A 334 2.89 3.69 12.70
N LEU A 335 3.11 2.89 13.76
CA LEU A 335 2.78 1.48 13.82
C LEU A 335 1.93 1.24 15.08
N PHE A 336 0.69 0.80 14.86
CA PHE A 336 -0.27 0.49 15.90
C PHE A 336 -0.45 -1.02 16.01
N ARG A 337 -0.03 -1.59 17.12
CA ARG A 337 -0.24 -2.99 17.43
C ARG A 337 -1.65 -3.21 17.94
N ASN A 338 -2.36 -4.15 17.35
CA ASN A 338 -3.64 -4.64 17.86
C ASN A 338 -3.40 -5.45 19.15
N THR A 339 -4.12 -5.15 20.21
CA THR A 339 -3.99 -5.84 21.51
C THR A 339 -5.22 -6.68 21.85
N GLY A 340 -6.11 -6.85 20.87
CA GLY A 340 -7.40 -7.51 21.02
C GLY A 340 -8.47 -6.60 21.62
N ASN A 341 -9.71 -7.07 21.60
CA ASN A 341 -10.90 -6.33 22.07
C ASN A 341 -11.10 -4.96 21.41
N GLY A 342 -10.66 -4.81 20.15
CA GLY A 342 -10.79 -3.57 19.38
C GLY A 342 -9.84 -2.44 19.79
N ILE A 343 -8.82 -2.73 20.59
CA ILE A 343 -7.88 -1.72 21.12
C ILE A 343 -6.50 -1.88 20.50
N PHE A 344 -5.96 -0.78 20.01
CA PHE A 344 -4.61 -0.70 19.48
C PHE A 344 -3.70 0.10 20.42
N ARG A 345 -2.43 -0.20 20.36
CA ARG A 345 -1.36 0.54 21.05
C ARG A 345 -0.34 1.04 20.04
N ASP A 346 -0.07 2.33 20.06
CA ASP A 346 1.05 2.90 19.31
C ASP A 346 2.38 2.32 19.84
N ILE A 347 3.12 1.65 18.97
CA ILE A 347 4.41 1.04 19.27
C ILE A 347 5.55 1.66 18.45
N THR A 348 5.32 2.78 17.79
CA THR A 348 6.26 3.44 16.86
C THR A 348 7.63 3.68 17.51
N THR A 349 7.67 4.27 18.70
CA THR A 349 8.92 4.49 19.44
C THR A 349 9.51 3.17 19.95
N ARG A 350 8.68 2.27 20.49
CA ARG A 350 9.17 0.99 21.01
C ARG A 350 9.77 0.11 19.92
N SER A 351 9.23 0.17 18.71
CA SER A 351 9.75 -0.55 17.54
C SER A 351 10.92 0.15 16.85
N ARG A 352 11.41 1.28 17.40
CA ARG A 352 12.50 2.13 16.89
C ARG A 352 12.19 2.89 15.60
N LEU A 353 10.95 2.85 15.11
CA LEU A 353 10.56 3.56 13.89
C LEU A 353 10.62 5.09 14.05
N THR A 354 10.31 5.63 15.23
CA THR A 354 10.31 7.08 15.48
C THR A 354 11.63 7.77 15.10
N GLU A 355 12.76 7.21 15.54
CA GLU A 355 14.08 7.82 15.28
C GLU A 355 14.45 7.71 13.81
N MET A 356 14.18 6.55 13.19
CA MET A 356 14.57 6.27 11.81
C MET A 356 13.71 7.03 10.81
N SER A 357 12.38 7.10 11.04
CA SER A 357 11.44 7.70 10.08
C SER A 357 11.27 9.21 10.22
N ARG A 358 11.66 9.80 11.36
CA ARG A 358 11.50 11.25 11.60
C ARG A 358 12.06 12.15 10.48
N PRO A 359 13.23 11.90 9.88
CA PRO A 359 13.76 12.71 8.78
C PRO A 359 13.18 12.33 7.41
N MET A 360 12.19 11.46 7.36
CA MET A 360 11.66 10.89 6.13
C MET A 360 10.26 11.45 5.81
N ALA A 361 9.95 11.61 4.53
CA ALA A 361 8.60 11.85 4.05
C ALA A 361 8.12 10.62 3.28
N GLY A 362 7.11 9.90 3.79
CA GLY A 362 6.54 8.70 3.20
C GLY A 362 5.25 8.98 2.46
N TYR A 363 5.01 8.23 1.37
CA TYR A 363 3.75 8.28 0.63
C TYR A 363 3.02 6.94 0.63
N SER A 364 3.68 5.86 0.22
CA SER A 364 3.08 4.53 0.23
C SER A 364 3.84 3.60 1.17
N VAL A 365 3.14 2.63 1.76
CA VAL A 365 3.67 1.66 2.70
C VAL A 365 3.08 0.28 2.40
N GLY A 366 3.88 -0.77 2.56
CA GLY A 366 3.44 -2.16 2.49
C GLY A 366 4.19 -3.03 3.48
N LEU A 367 3.45 -3.94 4.11
CA LEU A 367 3.93 -4.91 5.09
C LEU A 367 4.08 -6.28 4.43
N PHE A 368 5.30 -6.62 4.01
CA PHE A 368 5.62 -7.88 3.32
C PHE A 368 6.92 -8.46 3.86
N ASP A 369 7.07 -9.77 3.78
CA ASP A 369 8.29 -10.47 4.17
C ASP A 369 9.26 -10.50 2.97
N PHE A 370 10.24 -9.58 2.93
CA PHE A 370 11.14 -9.44 1.80
C PHE A 370 12.35 -10.37 1.83
N ASP A 371 12.69 -10.96 2.97
CA ASP A 371 13.76 -11.96 3.07
C ASP A 371 13.26 -13.36 3.40
N ASN A 372 11.94 -13.57 3.36
CA ASN A 372 11.26 -14.85 3.60
C ASN A 372 11.62 -15.47 4.97
N ASP A 373 11.89 -14.65 6.00
CA ASP A 373 12.25 -15.12 7.33
C ASP A 373 11.05 -15.42 8.25
N GLY A 374 9.83 -15.12 7.78
CA GLY A 374 8.56 -15.32 8.49
C GLY A 374 8.06 -14.07 9.22
N LEU A 375 8.79 -12.96 9.17
CA LEU A 375 8.40 -11.68 9.77
C LEU A 375 8.14 -10.64 8.67
N LYS A 376 7.04 -9.92 8.77
CA LYS A 376 6.75 -8.85 7.79
C LYS A 376 7.59 -7.62 8.04
N ASP A 377 8.31 -7.18 7.02
CA ASP A 377 9.07 -5.94 6.94
C ASP A 377 8.17 -4.79 6.48
N ILE A 378 8.67 -3.57 6.52
CA ILE A 378 7.96 -2.37 6.06
C ILE A 378 8.71 -1.75 4.89
N PHE A 379 8.14 -1.74 3.69
CA PHE A 379 8.67 -0.94 2.57
C PHE A 379 7.94 0.40 2.50
N VAL A 380 8.69 1.49 2.29
CA VAL A 380 8.13 2.85 2.17
C VAL A 380 8.65 3.52 0.91
N SER A 381 7.72 3.95 0.03
CA SER A 381 8.03 4.87 -1.04
C SER A 381 8.07 6.30 -0.51
N ARG A 382 9.15 7.05 -0.85
CA ARG A 382 9.49 8.30 -0.18
C ARG A 382 9.61 9.48 -1.15
N GLY A 383 9.19 10.65 -0.68
CA GLY A 383 9.29 11.90 -1.40
C GLY A 383 8.45 12.99 -0.74
N HIS A 384 8.90 14.23 -0.75
CA HIS A 384 8.18 15.30 -0.09
C HIS A 384 7.01 15.83 -0.95
N VAL A 385 6.00 16.44 -0.31
CA VAL A 385 4.85 17.06 -0.97
C VAL A 385 5.19 18.42 -1.57
N GLN A 386 6.16 19.13 -0.99
CA GLN A 386 6.55 20.45 -1.41
C GLN A 386 7.15 20.47 -2.81
N SER A 387 7.10 21.64 -3.47
CA SER A 387 7.70 21.82 -4.78
C SER A 387 9.23 21.77 -4.75
N PRO A 388 9.90 21.48 -5.88
CA PRO A 388 11.37 21.52 -5.95
C PRO A 388 11.99 22.86 -5.59
N LEU A 389 11.21 23.95 -5.55
CA LEU A 389 11.68 25.27 -5.11
C LEU A 389 12.04 25.30 -3.63
N MET A 390 11.48 24.38 -2.83
CA MET A 390 11.71 24.29 -1.38
C MET A 390 12.90 23.40 -0.99
N LYS A 391 13.72 22.96 -1.94
CA LYS A 391 14.88 22.06 -1.70
C LYS A 391 15.92 22.60 -0.70
N SER A 392 15.92 23.89 -0.41
CA SER A 392 16.78 24.48 0.62
C SER A 392 16.29 24.21 2.05
N ARG A 393 15.02 23.85 2.23
CA ARG A 393 14.39 23.60 3.53
C ARG A 393 14.08 22.13 3.76
N TYR A 394 13.74 21.39 2.68
CA TYR A 394 13.25 20.02 2.76
C TYR A 394 14.03 19.11 1.81
N LEU A 395 14.21 17.86 2.20
CA LEU A 395 14.67 16.82 1.29
C LEU A 395 13.50 16.39 0.40
N ILE A 396 13.38 17.08 -0.77
CA ILE A 396 12.23 16.91 -1.68
C ILE A 396 12.26 15.53 -2.34
N ASP A 397 13.39 15.19 -2.95
CA ASP A 397 13.61 13.89 -3.60
C ASP A 397 14.28 12.97 -2.60
N GLN A 398 13.71 11.77 -2.39
CA GLN A 398 14.20 10.81 -1.41
C GLN A 398 14.35 9.42 -2.05
N HIS A 399 15.28 8.60 -1.55
CA HIS A 399 15.32 7.17 -1.89
C HIS A 399 14.23 6.41 -1.11
N ASN A 400 13.72 5.33 -1.68
CA ASN A 400 12.86 4.40 -0.97
C ASN A 400 13.62 3.73 0.18
N THR A 401 12.92 3.18 1.16
CA THR A 401 13.53 2.52 2.32
C THR A 401 12.73 1.28 2.69
N VAL A 402 13.42 0.20 3.02
CA VAL A 402 12.84 -0.95 3.70
C VAL A 402 13.28 -0.96 5.17
N PHE A 403 12.34 -1.18 6.08
CA PHE A 403 12.61 -1.40 7.50
C PHE A 403 12.48 -2.89 7.75
N ARG A 404 13.61 -3.55 7.96
CA ARG A 404 13.66 -4.98 8.26
C ARG A 404 13.14 -5.22 9.68
N ASN A 405 12.22 -6.16 9.82
CA ASN A 405 11.69 -6.59 11.10
C ASN A 405 12.70 -7.53 11.82
N LEU A 406 13.06 -7.20 13.03
CA LEU A 406 13.96 -7.98 13.88
C LEU A 406 13.22 -8.61 15.07
N GLY A 407 11.90 -8.77 14.94
CA GLY A 407 11.03 -9.29 16.00
C GLY A 407 11.06 -8.40 17.24
N SER A 408 11.36 -8.96 18.40
CA SER A 408 11.38 -8.20 19.67
C SER A 408 12.42 -7.08 19.74
N ALA A 409 13.40 -7.04 18.82
CA ALA A 409 14.39 -5.99 18.73
C ALA A 409 13.91 -4.75 17.94
N GLY A 410 12.71 -4.79 17.38
CA GLY A 410 12.11 -3.73 16.55
C GLY A 410 12.60 -3.79 15.11
N PHE A 411 12.67 -2.64 14.45
CA PHE A 411 13.05 -2.54 13.04
C PHE A 411 14.44 -1.97 12.82
N GLN A 412 14.99 -2.22 11.64
CA GLN A 412 16.23 -1.65 11.13
C GLN A 412 15.99 -1.04 9.74
N ALA A 413 16.26 0.24 9.55
CA ALA A 413 16.15 0.88 8.24
C ALA A 413 17.33 0.47 7.34
N LEU A 414 17.01 0.07 6.12
CA LEU A 414 17.95 -0.30 5.07
C LEU A 414 17.60 0.50 3.81
N THR A 415 18.50 1.31 3.32
CA THR A 415 18.36 2.07 2.06
C THR A 415 19.49 1.68 1.11
N ALA A 416 20.69 2.19 1.34
CA ALA A 416 21.86 1.84 0.54
C ALA A 416 22.27 0.38 0.74
N GLU A 417 22.16 -0.13 1.97
CA GLU A 417 22.45 -1.51 2.30
C GLU A 417 21.57 -2.49 1.52
N ALA A 418 20.30 -2.12 1.28
CA ALA A 418 19.37 -2.90 0.47
C ALA A 418 19.47 -2.60 -1.04
N GLY A 419 20.37 -1.71 -1.47
CA GLY A 419 20.55 -1.33 -2.88
C GLY A 419 19.50 -0.33 -3.40
N LEU A 420 18.67 0.25 -2.53
CA LEU A 420 17.61 1.19 -2.91
C LEU A 420 18.13 2.59 -3.30
N ASP A 421 19.43 2.81 -3.24
CA ASP A 421 20.14 3.99 -3.75
C ASP A 421 20.73 3.79 -5.16
N ALA A 422 20.50 2.64 -5.79
CA ALA A 422 20.98 2.35 -7.16
C ALA A 422 20.33 3.24 -8.23
N ALA A 423 19.19 3.88 -7.93
CA ALA A 423 18.56 4.92 -8.75
C ALA A 423 18.64 6.28 -8.05
N PRO A 424 18.62 7.41 -8.79
CA PRO A 424 18.55 8.73 -8.19
C PRO A 424 17.31 8.89 -7.30
N PRO A 425 17.37 9.68 -6.22
CA PRO A 425 16.21 9.97 -5.38
C PRO A 425 15.15 10.74 -6.18
N LYS A 426 13.88 10.50 -5.87
CA LYS A 426 12.73 11.08 -6.56
C LYS A 426 11.61 11.46 -5.58
N ARG A 427 10.57 12.12 -6.10
CA ARG A 427 9.30 12.35 -5.38
C ARG A 427 8.39 11.14 -5.59
N HIS A 428 8.68 10.04 -4.89
CA HIS A 428 7.87 8.82 -5.03
C HIS A 428 6.45 9.01 -4.48
N ARG A 429 5.50 8.20 -4.99
CA ARG A 429 4.08 8.24 -4.62
C ARG A 429 3.57 6.82 -4.36
N GLY A 430 2.70 6.31 -5.20
CA GLY A 430 2.15 4.96 -5.06
C GLY A 430 3.21 3.87 -5.22
N SER A 431 2.97 2.76 -4.56
CA SER A 431 3.70 1.51 -4.79
C SER A 431 2.78 0.31 -4.72
N ALA A 432 3.13 -0.74 -5.45
CA ALA A 432 2.46 -2.03 -5.46
C ALA A 432 3.49 -3.16 -5.39
N TRP A 433 3.08 -4.30 -4.85
CA TRP A 433 3.96 -5.39 -4.48
C TRP A 433 3.48 -6.72 -5.08
N GLY A 434 4.40 -7.56 -5.48
CA GLY A 434 4.14 -8.91 -5.97
C GLY A 434 5.41 -9.57 -6.49
N ASP A 435 5.40 -10.88 -6.62
CA ASP A 435 6.47 -11.64 -7.26
C ASP A 435 6.32 -11.54 -8.79
N LEU A 436 7.12 -10.67 -9.42
CA LEU A 436 7.01 -10.36 -10.85
C LEU A 436 7.75 -11.35 -11.76
N ASN A 437 8.56 -12.24 -11.22
CA ASN A 437 9.38 -13.18 -11.99
C ASN A 437 9.22 -14.64 -11.54
N GLY A 438 8.30 -14.92 -10.63
CA GLY A 438 7.96 -16.27 -10.17
C GLY A 438 9.03 -16.92 -9.30
N ASP A 439 9.87 -16.13 -8.63
CA ASP A 439 10.99 -16.64 -7.83
C ASP A 439 10.69 -16.71 -6.30
N GLY A 440 9.47 -16.35 -5.90
CA GLY A 440 8.99 -16.41 -4.53
C GLY A 440 9.49 -15.28 -3.65
N ARG A 441 9.96 -14.18 -4.23
CA ARG A 441 10.36 -12.98 -3.51
C ARG A 441 9.50 -11.80 -3.96
N ILE A 442 9.04 -11.01 -3.01
CA ILE A 442 8.17 -9.88 -3.30
C ILE A 442 8.98 -8.72 -3.88
N ASP A 443 8.70 -8.38 -5.13
CA ASP A 443 9.21 -7.21 -5.85
C ASP A 443 8.35 -5.97 -5.57
N VAL A 444 8.85 -4.79 -5.93
CA VAL A 444 8.15 -3.52 -5.70
C VAL A 444 8.14 -2.66 -6.96
N VAL A 445 6.96 -2.17 -7.32
CA VAL A 445 6.77 -1.17 -8.38
C VAL A 445 6.43 0.16 -7.75
N VAL A 446 7.12 1.24 -8.13
CA VAL A 446 6.98 2.57 -7.52
C VAL A 446 6.79 3.64 -8.59
N SER A 447 5.78 4.48 -8.44
CA SER A 447 5.57 5.68 -9.25
C SER A 447 6.28 6.90 -8.64
N ALA A 448 6.66 7.87 -9.48
CA ALA A 448 7.32 9.10 -9.02
C ALA A 448 6.90 10.32 -9.84
N LEU A 449 6.50 11.41 -9.15
CA LEU A 449 6.00 12.64 -9.79
C LEU A 449 7.02 13.23 -10.78
N ALA A 450 6.55 13.53 -11.98
CA ALA A 450 7.32 14.11 -13.08
C ALA A 450 8.60 13.30 -13.41
N ASN A 451 8.60 11.98 -13.11
CA ASN A 451 9.72 11.08 -13.33
C ASN A 451 9.26 9.73 -13.89
N GLU A 452 10.22 8.95 -14.38
CA GLU A 452 10.01 7.56 -14.74
C GLU A 452 9.73 6.72 -13.48
N ALA A 453 8.79 5.79 -13.58
CA ALA A 453 8.53 4.80 -12.55
C ALA A 453 9.71 3.84 -12.38
N GLU A 454 9.68 3.08 -11.31
CA GLU A 454 10.75 2.18 -10.89
C GLU A 454 10.19 0.79 -10.62
N ILE A 455 10.97 -0.23 -10.98
CA ILE A 455 10.78 -1.60 -10.51
C ILE A 455 12.02 -1.94 -9.67
N TRP A 456 11.78 -2.42 -8.46
CA TRP A 456 12.78 -2.91 -7.53
C TRP A 456 12.61 -4.42 -7.43
N MET A 457 13.45 -5.16 -8.20
CA MET A 457 13.46 -6.63 -8.14
C MET A 457 14.14 -7.09 -6.88
N ASN A 458 13.48 -7.94 -6.14
CA ASN A 458 14.00 -8.50 -4.90
C ASN A 458 15.01 -9.62 -5.19
N GLU A 459 16.25 -9.37 -4.90
CA GLU A 459 17.37 -10.32 -5.07
C GLU A 459 17.88 -10.85 -3.73
N SER A 460 17.07 -10.81 -2.68
CA SER A 460 17.41 -11.37 -1.37
C SER A 460 17.70 -12.87 -1.52
N ASN A 461 18.93 -13.27 -1.20
CA ASN A 461 19.36 -14.66 -1.35
C ASN A 461 19.87 -15.19 -0.02
N VAL A 462 18.94 -15.51 0.85
CA VAL A 462 19.21 -16.07 2.19
C VAL A 462 18.90 -17.56 2.29
N GLY A 463 18.46 -18.17 1.18
CA GLY A 463 18.11 -19.61 1.11
C GLY A 463 16.86 -19.97 1.91
N ASN A 464 16.00 -19.00 2.17
CA ASN A 464 14.72 -19.21 2.82
C ASN A 464 13.67 -19.74 1.84
N HIS A 465 12.74 -20.51 2.36
CA HIS A 465 11.60 -21.08 1.65
C HIS A 465 10.39 -20.14 1.70
N TRP A 466 9.39 -20.38 0.86
CA TRP A 466 8.20 -19.55 0.73
C TRP A 466 6.96 -20.36 0.32
N LEU A 467 5.79 -19.77 0.47
CA LEU A 467 4.53 -20.29 -0.06
C LEU A 467 3.63 -19.11 -0.46
N ASP A 468 3.19 -19.10 -1.72
CA ASP A 468 2.17 -18.19 -2.23
C ASP A 468 0.83 -18.88 -2.36
N VAL A 469 -0.25 -18.27 -1.88
CA VAL A 469 -1.59 -18.85 -1.90
C VAL A 469 -2.51 -17.98 -2.72
N VAL A 470 -2.99 -18.52 -3.85
CA VAL A 470 -4.06 -17.95 -4.67
C VAL A 470 -5.39 -18.53 -4.23
N LEU A 471 -6.34 -17.69 -3.90
CA LEU A 471 -7.67 -18.07 -3.46
C LEU A 471 -8.67 -18.01 -4.62
N GLU A 472 -9.59 -18.96 -4.66
CA GLU A 472 -10.73 -18.96 -5.57
C GLU A 472 -12.01 -19.24 -4.77
N GLY A 473 -12.79 -18.18 -4.51
CA GLY A 473 -14.09 -18.28 -3.84
C GLY A 473 -15.13 -18.98 -4.70
N THR A 474 -16.08 -19.63 -4.05
CA THR A 474 -17.24 -20.29 -4.68
C THR A 474 -18.57 -19.85 -4.06
N ARG A 475 -18.54 -19.48 -2.79
CA ARG A 475 -19.63 -18.88 -2.00
C ARG A 475 -19.22 -17.51 -1.49
N SER A 476 -17.94 -17.34 -1.20
CA SER A 476 -17.30 -16.06 -1.01
C SER A 476 -17.10 -15.36 -2.35
N ASN A 477 -16.75 -14.06 -2.33
CA ASN A 477 -16.28 -13.38 -3.53
C ASN A 477 -15.15 -14.17 -4.19
N ARG A 478 -15.07 -14.10 -5.52
CA ARG A 478 -14.17 -14.96 -6.30
C ARG A 478 -12.69 -14.80 -5.93
N ASP A 479 -12.30 -13.59 -5.57
CA ASP A 479 -10.93 -13.28 -5.17
C ASP A 479 -10.57 -13.77 -3.78
N GLY A 480 -11.55 -14.19 -2.99
CA GLY A 480 -11.38 -14.56 -1.60
C GLY A 480 -10.94 -13.39 -0.70
N LEU A 481 -11.16 -12.12 -1.12
CA LEU A 481 -10.82 -10.96 -0.29
C LEU A 481 -11.57 -11.03 1.04
N GLY A 482 -10.84 -10.81 2.13
CA GLY A 482 -11.32 -11.00 3.50
C GLY A 482 -11.04 -12.41 4.08
N ALA A 483 -10.60 -13.38 3.28
CA ALA A 483 -10.20 -14.68 3.80
C ALA A 483 -8.98 -14.54 4.72
N ARG A 484 -9.03 -15.22 5.87
CA ARG A 484 -7.94 -15.26 6.87
C ARG A 484 -7.19 -16.56 6.76
N LEU A 485 -5.87 -16.49 6.67
CA LEU A 485 -4.99 -17.63 6.53
C LEU A 485 -4.13 -17.79 7.78
N ARG A 486 -4.09 -19.00 8.31
CA ARG A 486 -3.19 -19.40 9.39
C ARG A 486 -2.29 -20.51 8.89
N LEU A 487 -1.00 -20.28 8.93
CA LEU A 487 0.02 -21.22 8.51
C LEU A 487 0.84 -21.67 9.73
N VAL A 488 0.98 -22.99 9.92
CA VAL A 488 1.73 -23.58 11.02
C VAL A 488 2.89 -24.39 10.48
N THR A 489 4.07 -24.12 11.00
CA THR A 489 5.28 -24.91 10.78
C THR A 489 5.85 -25.39 12.12
N HIS A 490 6.91 -26.18 12.09
CA HIS A 490 7.61 -26.59 13.31
C HIS A 490 8.18 -25.38 14.09
N GLN A 491 8.55 -24.28 13.42
CA GLN A 491 9.11 -23.07 14.06
C GLN A 491 8.05 -22.16 14.67
N GLY A 492 6.80 -22.22 14.22
CA GLY A 492 5.76 -21.36 14.75
C GLY A 492 4.52 -21.25 13.87
N THR A 493 3.74 -20.23 14.17
CA THR A 493 2.50 -19.92 13.44
C THR A 493 2.62 -18.53 12.82
N GLN A 494 2.16 -18.40 11.59
CA GLN A 494 2.03 -17.12 10.90
C GLN A 494 0.57 -16.89 10.52
N TYR A 495 0.19 -15.62 10.43
CA TYR A 495 -1.14 -15.21 10.01
C TYR A 495 -1.05 -14.17 8.90
N ASN A 496 -1.99 -14.26 7.97
CA ASN A 496 -2.16 -13.28 6.91
C ASN A 496 -3.63 -13.27 6.47
N HIS A 497 -4.02 -12.30 5.65
CA HIS A 497 -5.34 -12.26 5.05
C HIS A 497 -5.27 -11.76 3.59
N ALA A 498 -6.28 -12.10 2.81
CA ALA A 498 -6.40 -11.66 1.44
C ALA A 498 -6.95 -10.23 1.40
N SER A 499 -6.18 -9.31 0.84
CA SER A 499 -6.56 -7.92 0.60
C SER A 499 -5.80 -7.38 -0.60
N SER A 500 -6.46 -6.62 -1.47
CA SER A 500 -5.82 -5.87 -2.55
C SER A 500 -5.60 -4.39 -2.22
N ALA A 501 -6.17 -3.91 -1.10
CA ALA A 501 -6.06 -2.53 -0.63
C ALA A 501 -4.81 -2.36 0.22
N VAL A 502 -3.78 -1.71 -0.32
CA VAL A 502 -2.50 -1.49 0.35
C VAL A 502 -1.81 -0.23 -0.16
N GLY A 503 -1.20 0.52 0.76
CA GLY A 503 -0.37 1.68 0.44
C GLY A 503 -1.16 2.95 0.14
N TYR A 504 -0.60 3.76 -0.76
CA TYR A 504 -1.17 5.04 -1.19
C TYR A 504 -1.70 4.92 -2.61
N ALA A 505 -3.00 5.14 -2.78
CA ALA A 505 -3.63 5.25 -4.09
C ALA A 505 -3.37 4.03 -5.02
N SER A 506 -2.97 2.89 -4.47
CA SER A 506 -2.42 1.74 -5.20
C SER A 506 -3.12 0.44 -4.80
N SER A 507 -2.88 -0.63 -5.57
CA SER A 507 -3.51 -1.93 -5.34
C SER A 507 -2.53 -3.07 -5.66
N SER A 508 -2.54 -4.11 -4.82
CA SER A 508 -1.78 -5.34 -5.04
C SER A 508 -2.72 -6.54 -4.97
N ALA A 509 -3.32 -6.87 -6.11
CA ALA A 509 -4.21 -8.03 -6.23
C ALA A 509 -3.39 -9.29 -6.55
N THR A 510 -2.57 -9.69 -5.59
CA THR A 510 -1.54 -10.72 -5.70
C THR A 510 -1.81 -11.87 -4.74
N PRO A 511 -1.11 -13.01 -4.88
CA PRO A 511 -1.21 -14.12 -3.94
C PRO A 511 -0.92 -13.70 -2.49
N VAL A 512 -1.48 -14.43 -1.53
CA VAL A 512 -1.14 -14.26 -0.12
C VAL A 512 0.20 -14.93 0.14
N HIS A 513 1.21 -14.14 0.44
CA HIS A 513 2.60 -14.57 0.60
C HIS A 513 2.94 -14.94 2.05
N PHE A 514 3.75 -16.00 2.21
CA PHE A 514 4.37 -16.44 3.46
C PHE A 514 5.83 -16.78 3.22
N GLY A 515 6.75 -16.08 3.89
CA GLY A 515 8.13 -16.52 4.05
C GLY A 515 8.22 -17.60 5.13
N LEU A 516 9.06 -18.61 4.94
CA LEU A 516 9.07 -19.82 5.76
C LEU A 516 10.44 -20.08 6.42
N GLY A 517 11.41 -19.17 6.25
CA GLY A 517 12.76 -19.39 6.74
C GLY A 517 13.31 -20.72 6.20
N GLN A 518 13.82 -21.55 7.08
CA GLN A 518 14.42 -22.84 6.70
C GLN A 518 13.43 -24.02 6.72
N GLU A 519 12.13 -23.76 6.90
CA GLU A 519 11.09 -24.78 6.95
C GLU A 519 10.79 -25.35 5.56
N LYS A 520 10.82 -26.65 5.42
CA LYS A 520 10.64 -27.37 4.14
C LYS A 520 9.24 -27.94 3.95
N THR A 521 8.38 -27.78 4.93
CA THR A 521 7.01 -28.27 4.90
C THR A 521 6.15 -27.40 5.80
N VAL A 522 4.94 -27.10 5.36
CA VAL A 522 3.91 -26.47 6.18
C VAL A 522 3.07 -27.58 6.80
N ASP A 523 3.09 -27.70 8.12
CA ASP A 523 2.36 -28.75 8.86
C ASP A 523 0.84 -28.59 8.70
N LEU A 524 0.37 -27.31 8.72
CA LEU A 524 -1.05 -26.98 8.55
C LEU A 524 -1.20 -25.62 7.88
N LEU A 525 -1.95 -25.56 6.79
CA LEU A 525 -2.54 -24.34 6.25
C LEU A 525 -4.04 -24.36 6.50
N GLU A 526 -4.55 -23.43 7.29
CA GLU A 526 -5.98 -23.23 7.56
C GLU A 526 -6.43 -21.94 6.88
N ILE A 527 -7.52 -22.02 6.13
CA ILE A 527 -8.15 -20.89 5.45
C ILE A 527 -9.56 -20.74 5.99
N ARG A 528 -9.85 -19.59 6.57
CA ARG A 528 -11.20 -19.19 6.96
C ARG A 528 -11.73 -18.23 5.92
N TRP A 529 -12.66 -18.71 5.12
CA TRP A 529 -13.29 -17.97 4.04
C TRP A 529 -14.33 -16.96 4.55
N PRO A 530 -14.59 -15.86 3.84
CA PRO A 530 -15.65 -14.90 4.17
C PRO A 530 -17.03 -15.54 4.37
N SER A 531 -17.37 -16.58 3.60
CA SER A 531 -18.59 -17.38 3.77
C SER A 531 -18.73 -18.09 5.12
N GLY A 532 -17.68 -18.06 5.95
CA GLY A 532 -17.57 -18.81 7.20
C GLY A 532 -17.07 -20.25 7.05
N ALA A 533 -16.84 -20.74 5.81
CA ALA A 533 -16.23 -22.05 5.60
C ALA A 533 -14.78 -22.07 6.14
N VAL A 534 -14.38 -23.21 6.73
CA VAL A 534 -13.00 -23.44 7.17
C VAL A 534 -12.44 -24.62 6.41
N GLN A 535 -11.31 -24.39 5.74
CA GLN A 535 -10.60 -25.38 4.96
C GLN A 535 -9.21 -25.60 5.55
N GLN A 536 -8.80 -26.87 5.69
CA GLN A 536 -7.51 -27.23 6.23
C GLN A 536 -6.76 -28.15 5.27
N MET A 537 -5.47 -27.87 5.10
CA MET A 537 -4.53 -28.67 4.32
C MET A 537 -3.32 -28.99 5.19
N LYS A 538 -2.85 -30.23 5.15
CA LYS A 538 -1.69 -30.69 5.93
C LYS A 538 -0.54 -31.07 5.00
N ASP A 539 0.67 -31.02 5.54
CA ASP A 539 1.91 -31.44 4.86
C ASP A 539 2.06 -30.75 3.49
N VAL A 540 1.82 -29.43 3.45
CA VAL A 540 1.91 -28.66 2.22
C VAL A 540 3.38 -28.40 1.87
N SER A 541 3.76 -28.72 0.64
CA SER A 541 5.12 -28.46 0.13
C SER A 541 5.35 -26.96 -0.09
N VAL A 542 6.57 -26.51 0.16
CA VAL A 542 7.05 -25.12 0.03
C VAL A 542 7.54 -24.82 -1.39
N ASP A 543 8.01 -23.58 -1.62
CA ASP A 543 8.60 -23.05 -2.86
C ASP A 543 7.65 -23.19 -4.06
N ARG A 544 6.42 -22.76 -3.88
CA ARG A 544 5.40 -22.87 -4.92
C ARG A 544 4.25 -21.87 -4.75
N LEU A 545 3.60 -21.58 -5.84
CA LEU A 545 2.27 -21.00 -5.87
C LEU A 545 1.23 -22.12 -5.71
N LEU A 546 0.37 -22.00 -4.69
CA LEU A 546 -0.69 -22.94 -4.35
C LEU A 546 -2.05 -22.31 -4.66
N LYS A 547 -2.76 -22.84 -5.67
CA LYS A 547 -4.16 -22.45 -5.93
C LYS A 547 -5.09 -23.24 -5.03
N VAL A 548 -5.93 -22.52 -4.26
CA VAL A 548 -6.90 -23.13 -3.33
C VAL A 548 -8.30 -22.63 -3.65
N ARG A 549 -9.18 -23.58 -3.96
CA ARG A 549 -10.58 -23.29 -4.22
C ARG A 549 -11.42 -23.56 -2.99
N GLU A 550 -12.34 -22.65 -2.67
CA GLU A 550 -13.29 -22.79 -1.57
C GLU A 550 -14.16 -24.03 -1.74
N PRO A 551 -14.38 -24.84 -0.66
CA PRO A 551 -15.30 -25.99 -0.72
C PRO A 551 -16.75 -25.51 -0.94
N ARG A 552 -17.50 -26.26 -1.77
CA ARG A 552 -18.91 -25.95 -2.11
C ARG A 552 -19.85 -26.16 -0.92
#